data_e04c8ad80ff7c49fffabf2331b9e550a
#
_entry.id   e04c8ad80ff7c49fffabf2331b9e550a
#
_cell.length_a   1.000
_cell.length_b   1.000
_cell.length_c   1.000
_cell.angle_alpha   90.00
_cell.angle_beta   90.00
_cell.angle_gamma   90.00
#
_symmetry.space_group_name_H-M   'P 1'
#
loop_
_entity.id
_entity.type
_entity.pdbx_description
1 polymer ?
#
loop_
_entity_poly.entity_id
_entity_poly.type
_entity_poly.pdbx_seq_one_letter_code
_entity_poly.pdbx_strand_id
1 'polypeptide(L)'
;MLAKILSQHHGFNCKVLFSWSPDGKHIDPNNQQGVRGWNELKNADLTIIGTRFRQPNKIDGQHLTDFMNAGKPIIGIRTATHGFNGDKKFGNKIGYSDWGKTILGEGWAGHHGRHKGEGARGVVVEANRKHPILNGVTNNNVFAPSDVYGVRSLNSQDTILLRGAVTKNLDPNSPNLAG
;
A
#
# COMPACT_ATOMS: atom_id res chain seq x y z
N MET A 1 2.71 12.53 -7.63
CA MET A 1 3.31 13.29 -6.49
C MET A 1 4.46 12.52 -5.85
N LEU A 2 4.27 11.31 -5.31
CA LEU A 2 5.30 10.55 -4.59
C LEU A 2 6.60 10.37 -5.40
N ALA A 3 6.53 9.88 -6.63
CA ALA A 3 7.70 9.71 -7.49
C ALA A 3 8.48 11.03 -7.72
N LYS A 4 7.77 12.15 -7.83
CA LYS A 4 8.42 13.47 -7.94
C LYS A 4 9.19 13.83 -6.67
N ILE A 5 8.64 13.57 -5.50
CA ILE A 5 9.32 13.78 -4.21
C ILE A 5 10.57 12.88 -4.14
N LEU A 6 10.42 11.59 -4.41
CA LEU A 6 11.51 10.63 -4.35
C LEU A 6 12.64 11.00 -5.32
N SER A 7 12.31 11.40 -6.56
CA SER A 7 13.34 11.73 -7.54
C SER A 7 14.01 13.08 -7.27
N GLN A 8 13.25 14.11 -6.89
CA GLN A 8 13.79 15.46 -6.74
C GLN A 8 14.49 15.71 -5.41
N HIS A 9 14.04 15.03 -4.35
CA HIS A 9 14.57 15.27 -3.00
C HIS A 9 15.39 14.12 -2.43
N HIS A 10 15.28 12.93 -3.02
CA HIS A 10 15.92 11.71 -2.48
C HIS A 10 16.77 10.94 -3.49
N GLY A 11 16.93 11.43 -4.72
CA GLY A 11 17.83 10.87 -5.72
C GLY A 11 17.41 9.55 -6.36
N PHE A 12 16.14 9.12 -6.19
CA PHE A 12 15.64 7.90 -6.80
C PHE A 12 15.33 8.10 -8.29
N ASN A 13 15.67 7.10 -9.11
CA ASN A 13 15.18 7.01 -10.49
C ASN A 13 13.83 6.29 -10.48
N CYS A 14 12.75 7.03 -10.71
CA CYS A 14 11.39 6.52 -10.55
C CYS A 14 10.71 6.25 -11.90
N LYS A 15 10.13 5.06 -12.04
CA LYS A 15 9.14 4.72 -13.07
C LYS A 15 7.76 4.66 -12.43
N VAL A 16 6.76 5.27 -13.05
CA VAL A 16 5.38 5.26 -12.53
C VAL A 16 4.50 4.50 -13.52
N LEU A 17 3.86 3.45 -13.02
CA LEU A 17 2.93 2.64 -13.81
C LEU A 17 1.49 3.02 -13.48
N PHE A 18 0.67 3.14 -14.51
CA PHE A 18 -0.75 3.42 -14.37
C PHE A 18 -1.58 2.34 -15.06
N SER A 19 -2.83 2.20 -14.60
CA SER A 19 -3.84 1.42 -15.33
C SER A 19 -4.38 2.27 -16.48
N TRP A 20 -4.28 1.74 -17.70
CA TRP A 20 -4.70 2.39 -18.93
C TRP A 20 -6.03 1.80 -19.43
N SER A 21 -6.79 2.58 -20.13
CA SER A 21 -7.93 2.11 -20.93
C SER A 21 -7.49 1.04 -21.93
N PRO A 22 -8.41 0.17 -22.40
CA PRO A 22 -8.06 -0.86 -23.38
C PRO A 22 -7.42 -0.29 -24.66
N ASP A 23 -7.87 0.88 -25.11
CA ASP A 23 -7.30 1.59 -26.28
C ASP A 23 -6.00 2.35 -25.96
N GLY A 24 -5.63 2.44 -24.70
CA GLY A 24 -4.38 3.07 -24.24
C GLY A 24 -4.36 4.58 -24.29
N LYS A 25 -5.50 5.25 -24.46
CA LYS A 25 -5.55 6.70 -24.67
C LYS A 25 -5.64 7.49 -23.36
N HIS A 26 -6.15 6.88 -22.29
CA HIS A 26 -6.30 7.56 -21.00
C HIS A 26 -6.07 6.60 -19.82
N ILE A 27 -5.83 7.16 -18.66
CA ILE A 27 -5.75 6.40 -17.41
C ILE A 27 -7.15 5.95 -17.02
N ASP A 28 -7.33 4.63 -16.86
CA ASP A 28 -8.59 4.03 -16.45
C ASP A 28 -8.42 3.20 -15.18
N PRO A 29 -8.86 3.73 -14.04
CA PRO A 29 -8.77 3.01 -12.75
C PRO A 29 -9.66 1.79 -12.69
N ASN A 30 -10.66 1.65 -13.57
CA ASN A 30 -11.58 0.52 -13.60
C ASN A 30 -11.06 -0.65 -14.43
N ASN A 31 -10.10 -0.44 -15.32
CA ASN A 31 -9.46 -1.51 -16.07
C ASN A 31 -8.52 -2.31 -15.15
N GLN A 32 -8.99 -3.41 -14.59
CA GLN A 32 -8.24 -4.22 -13.64
C GLN A 32 -6.96 -4.85 -14.25
N GLN A 33 -6.91 -5.02 -15.55
CA GLN A 33 -5.75 -5.56 -16.28
C GLN A 33 -4.92 -4.48 -16.97
N GLY A 34 -5.30 -3.21 -16.83
CA GLY A 34 -4.76 -2.10 -17.61
C GLY A 34 -3.37 -1.61 -17.21
N VAL A 35 -2.78 -2.11 -16.13
CA VAL A 35 -1.44 -1.66 -15.73
C VAL A 35 -0.43 -2.12 -16.76
N ARG A 36 0.31 -1.16 -17.33
CA ARG A 36 1.35 -1.41 -18.34
C ARG A 36 2.73 -1.14 -17.76
N GLY A 37 3.74 -1.85 -18.28
CA GLY A 37 5.13 -1.67 -17.88
C GLY A 37 5.59 -2.55 -16.72
N TRP A 38 4.90 -3.64 -16.42
CA TRP A 38 5.31 -4.59 -15.38
C TRP A 38 6.74 -5.12 -15.58
N ASN A 39 7.24 -5.17 -16.83
CA ASN A 39 8.61 -5.55 -17.16
C ASN A 39 9.67 -4.61 -16.57
N GLU A 40 9.32 -3.37 -16.19
CA GLU A 40 10.23 -2.44 -15.51
C GLU A 40 10.69 -2.98 -14.14
N LEU A 41 9.90 -3.88 -13.51
CA LEU A 41 10.27 -4.53 -12.25
C LEU A 41 11.60 -5.30 -12.33
N LYS A 42 11.97 -5.80 -13.52
CA LYS A 42 13.24 -6.49 -13.72
C LYS A 42 14.44 -5.64 -13.27
N ASN A 43 14.40 -4.35 -13.56
CA ASN A 43 15.48 -3.40 -13.29
C ASN A 43 15.26 -2.56 -12.03
N ALA A 44 14.15 -2.75 -11.34
CA ALA A 44 13.84 -2.00 -10.12
C ALA A 44 14.52 -2.63 -8.90
N ASP A 45 15.02 -1.79 -7.99
CA ASP A 45 15.60 -2.21 -6.70
C ASP A 45 14.52 -2.26 -5.61
N LEU A 46 13.45 -1.46 -5.77
CA LEU A 46 12.32 -1.33 -4.85
C LEU A 46 11.05 -1.14 -5.65
N THR A 47 9.94 -1.71 -5.21
CA THR A 47 8.63 -1.37 -5.74
C THR A 47 7.71 -0.79 -4.66
N ILE A 48 6.94 0.24 -5.03
CA ILE A 48 5.90 0.82 -4.19
C ILE A 48 4.55 0.51 -4.84
N ILE A 49 3.73 -0.26 -4.17
CA ILE A 49 2.43 -0.73 -4.68
C ILE A 49 1.31 0.02 -3.97
N GLY A 50 0.49 0.72 -4.74
CA GLY A 50 -0.73 1.40 -4.29
C GLY A 50 -1.96 0.98 -5.11
N THR A 51 -1.95 -0.26 -5.63
CA THR A 51 -3.03 -0.80 -6.45
C THR A 51 -4.26 -1.16 -5.63
N ARG A 52 -5.39 -1.33 -6.32
CA ARG A 52 -6.65 -1.83 -5.75
C ARG A 52 -7.32 -2.77 -6.74
N PHE A 53 -7.55 -4.03 -6.34
CA PHE A 53 -8.24 -5.06 -7.10
C PHE A 53 -7.70 -5.27 -8.52
N ARG A 54 -6.37 -5.24 -8.71
CA ARG A 54 -5.76 -5.51 -10.01
C ARG A 54 -5.76 -7.01 -10.30
N GLN A 55 -5.84 -7.33 -11.59
CA GLN A 55 -5.83 -8.71 -12.08
C GLN A 55 -4.84 -8.83 -13.26
N PRO A 56 -3.53 -8.66 -13.02
CA PRO A 56 -2.57 -8.77 -14.11
C PRO A 56 -2.73 -10.09 -14.84
N ASN A 57 -2.47 -10.10 -16.15
CA ASN A 57 -2.43 -11.34 -16.90
C ASN A 57 -1.22 -12.20 -16.47
N LYS A 58 -1.09 -13.41 -17.00
CA LYS A 58 -0.03 -14.34 -16.61
C LYS A 58 1.37 -13.79 -16.82
N ILE A 59 1.61 -13.07 -17.94
CA ILE A 59 2.93 -12.50 -18.27
C ILE A 59 3.27 -11.36 -17.31
N ASP A 60 2.33 -10.44 -17.11
CA ASP A 60 2.49 -9.31 -16.23
C ASP A 60 2.66 -9.76 -14.76
N GLY A 61 1.86 -10.72 -14.31
CA GLY A 61 1.97 -11.32 -12.99
C GLY A 61 3.30 -12.04 -12.76
N GLN A 62 3.91 -12.58 -13.83
CA GLN A 62 5.23 -13.21 -13.72
C GLN A 62 6.32 -12.20 -13.36
N HIS A 63 6.29 -10.98 -13.90
CA HIS A 63 7.25 -9.95 -13.53
C HIS A 63 7.24 -9.62 -12.03
N LEU A 64 6.04 -9.52 -11.44
CA LEU A 64 5.94 -9.32 -9.99
C LEU A 64 6.36 -10.58 -9.21
N THR A 65 6.06 -11.77 -9.73
CA THR A 65 6.52 -13.03 -9.15
C THR A 65 8.03 -13.10 -9.09
N ASP A 66 8.71 -12.76 -10.19
CA ASP A 66 10.17 -12.77 -10.29
C ASP A 66 10.79 -11.75 -9.33
N PHE A 67 10.18 -10.57 -9.21
CA PHE A 67 10.59 -9.52 -8.28
C PHE A 67 10.51 -9.99 -6.82
N MET A 68 9.40 -10.64 -6.43
CA MET A 68 9.22 -11.22 -5.10
C MET A 68 10.20 -12.36 -4.82
N ASN A 69 10.39 -13.26 -5.79
CA ASN A 69 11.33 -14.39 -5.66
C ASN A 69 12.79 -13.93 -5.54
N ALA A 70 13.13 -12.77 -6.10
CA ALA A 70 14.44 -12.14 -5.95
C ALA A 70 14.65 -11.51 -4.56
N GLY A 71 13.65 -11.54 -3.66
CA GLY A 71 13.73 -10.97 -2.33
C GLY A 71 13.85 -9.45 -2.30
N LYS A 72 13.46 -8.77 -3.39
CA LYS A 72 13.54 -7.32 -3.47
C LYS A 72 12.46 -6.64 -2.61
N PRO A 73 12.75 -5.48 -2.00
CA PRO A 73 11.84 -4.83 -1.07
C PRO A 73 10.56 -4.30 -1.73
N ILE A 74 9.47 -4.41 -1.00
CA ILE A 74 8.14 -3.95 -1.41
C ILE A 74 7.57 -3.03 -0.33
N ILE A 75 7.07 -1.86 -0.74
CA ILE A 75 6.30 -0.96 0.12
C ILE A 75 4.85 -0.98 -0.36
N GLY A 76 3.94 -1.40 0.50
CA GLY A 76 2.49 -1.32 0.26
C GLY A 76 1.93 0.00 0.77
N ILE A 77 1.17 0.71 -0.07
CA ILE A 77 0.49 1.94 0.33
C ILE A 77 -1.02 1.70 0.33
N ARG A 78 -1.67 2.00 1.45
CA ARG A 78 -3.13 2.03 1.63
C ARG A 78 -3.83 0.80 1.02
N THR A 79 -4.37 0.91 -0.18
CA THR A 79 -5.15 -0.13 -0.86
C THR A 79 -4.34 -1.36 -1.26
N ALA A 80 -3.02 -1.35 -1.10
CA ALA A 80 -2.17 -2.49 -1.42
C ALA A 80 -2.53 -3.76 -0.63
N THR A 81 -3.11 -3.64 0.57
CA THR A 81 -3.60 -4.79 1.36
C THR A 81 -4.69 -5.61 0.66
N HIS A 82 -5.39 -5.01 -0.31
CA HIS A 82 -6.29 -5.63 -1.27
C HIS A 82 -5.95 -5.18 -2.71
N GLY A 83 -4.67 -5.08 -2.99
CA GLY A 83 -4.13 -4.58 -4.25
C GLY A 83 -4.46 -5.43 -5.46
N PHE A 84 -4.67 -6.72 -5.22
CA PHE A 84 -5.00 -7.71 -6.24
C PHE A 84 -6.24 -8.51 -5.83
N ASN A 85 -6.95 -9.08 -6.81
CA ASN A 85 -8.10 -9.96 -6.57
C ASN A 85 -8.28 -10.97 -7.71
N GLY A 86 -9.20 -11.92 -7.52
CA GLY A 86 -9.50 -12.99 -8.47
C GLY A 86 -8.79 -14.30 -8.13
N ASP A 87 -9.03 -15.31 -8.96
CA ASP A 87 -8.65 -16.70 -8.70
C ASP A 87 -7.24 -17.06 -9.18
N LYS A 88 -6.55 -16.10 -9.82
CA LYS A 88 -5.18 -16.30 -10.29
C LYS A 88 -4.17 -16.30 -9.16
N LYS A 89 -2.96 -16.80 -9.45
CA LYS A 89 -1.85 -16.86 -8.51
C LYS A 89 -0.59 -16.26 -9.09
N PHE A 90 0.21 -15.66 -8.24
CA PHE A 90 1.60 -15.30 -8.52
C PHE A 90 2.45 -16.55 -8.36
N GLY A 91 3.12 -16.99 -9.43
CA GLY A 91 4.01 -18.14 -9.43
C GLY A 91 3.38 -19.46 -8.95
N ASN A 92 2.09 -19.66 -9.17
CA ASN A 92 1.32 -20.81 -8.69
C ASN A 92 1.28 -20.99 -7.15
N LYS A 93 1.75 -20.01 -6.39
CA LYS A 93 1.88 -20.08 -4.93
C LYS A 93 0.93 -19.14 -4.20
N ILE A 94 0.99 -17.84 -4.50
CA ILE A 94 0.28 -16.79 -3.76
C ILE A 94 -0.96 -16.38 -4.55
N GLY A 95 -2.15 -16.63 -3.99
CA GLY A 95 -3.41 -16.15 -4.58
C GLY A 95 -3.41 -14.63 -4.69
N TYR A 96 -4.02 -14.10 -5.76
CA TYR A 96 -4.12 -12.65 -5.92
C TYR A 96 -4.83 -12.01 -4.72
N SER A 97 -5.90 -12.61 -4.25
CA SER A 97 -6.65 -12.13 -3.07
C SER A 97 -5.90 -12.28 -1.74
N ASP A 98 -4.90 -13.16 -1.69
CA ASP A 98 -4.09 -13.40 -0.49
C ASP A 98 -2.78 -12.58 -0.47
N TRP A 99 -2.48 -11.88 -1.56
CA TRP A 99 -1.20 -11.20 -1.74
C TRP A 99 -0.90 -10.21 -0.61
N GLY A 100 -1.87 -9.39 -0.22
CA GLY A 100 -1.70 -8.42 0.87
C GLY A 100 -1.31 -9.10 2.17
N LYS A 101 -2.04 -10.16 2.55
CA LYS A 101 -1.75 -10.93 3.76
C LYS A 101 -0.39 -11.62 3.70
N THR A 102 -0.05 -12.21 2.56
CA THR A 102 1.16 -13.02 2.41
C THR A 102 2.42 -12.18 2.29
N ILE A 103 2.35 -11.05 1.57
CA ILE A 103 3.52 -10.23 1.24
C ILE A 103 3.65 -9.01 2.16
N LEU A 104 2.53 -8.37 2.52
CA LEU A 104 2.55 -7.18 3.37
C LEU A 104 2.30 -7.50 4.86
N GLY A 105 2.08 -8.77 5.20
CA GLY A 105 1.84 -9.22 6.57
C GLY A 105 0.39 -9.09 7.04
N GLU A 106 -0.46 -8.35 6.32
CA GLU A 106 -1.83 -8.08 6.76
C GLU A 106 -2.87 -8.11 5.64
N GLY A 107 -4.06 -8.64 5.97
CA GLY A 107 -5.22 -8.63 5.10
C GLY A 107 -6.20 -7.52 5.48
N TRP A 108 -6.76 -6.86 4.49
CA TRP A 108 -7.80 -5.86 4.70
C TRP A 108 -9.08 -6.48 5.28
N ALA A 109 -9.58 -5.90 6.37
CA ALA A 109 -10.81 -6.34 7.04
C ALA A 109 -11.99 -5.36 6.88
N GLY A 110 -11.75 -4.22 6.27
CA GLY A 110 -12.76 -3.19 6.07
C GLY A 110 -12.27 -1.81 6.50
N HIS A 111 -13.17 -0.85 6.50
CA HIS A 111 -12.92 0.48 7.03
C HIS A 111 -13.13 0.47 8.55
N HIS A 112 -12.24 1.15 9.27
CA HIS A 112 -12.37 1.45 10.68
C HIS A 112 -12.58 2.96 10.81
N GLY A 113 -13.69 3.35 11.41
CA GLY A 113 -14.20 4.71 11.33
C GLY A 113 -15.15 4.94 10.14
N ARG A 114 -15.79 6.10 10.11
CA ARG A 114 -16.80 6.46 9.11
C ARG A 114 -16.13 7.02 7.85
N HIS A 115 -16.26 6.27 6.76
CA HIS A 115 -15.73 6.68 5.46
C HIS A 115 -16.22 8.08 5.04
N LYS A 116 -15.34 8.94 4.57
CA LYS A 116 -15.59 10.34 4.15
C LYS A 116 -16.06 11.30 5.26
N GLY A 117 -16.14 10.86 6.51
CA GLY A 117 -16.58 11.70 7.63
C GLY A 117 -15.59 11.78 8.77
N GLU A 118 -14.72 10.80 8.89
CA GLU A 118 -13.74 10.69 9.96
C GLU A 118 -12.33 10.54 9.38
N GLY A 119 -11.36 11.12 10.07
CA GLY A 119 -9.96 11.05 9.70
C GLY A 119 -9.20 10.00 10.49
N ALA A 120 -7.91 9.91 10.21
CA ALA A 120 -6.99 9.01 10.90
C ALA A 120 -5.77 9.75 11.40
N ARG A 121 -5.41 9.54 12.66
CA ARG A 121 -4.15 9.98 13.26
C ARG A 121 -3.26 8.79 13.53
N GLY A 122 -2.00 8.87 13.07
CA GLY A 122 -0.99 7.88 13.40
C GLY A 122 -0.49 8.09 14.82
N VAL A 123 -0.68 7.07 15.67
CA VAL A 123 -0.18 7.03 17.04
C VAL A 123 1.03 6.10 17.07
N VAL A 124 2.19 6.64 17.45
CA VAL A 124 3.44 5.88 17.53
C VAL A 124 3.32 4.79 18.60
N VAL A 125 3.72 3.58 18.26
CA VAL A 125 3.87 2.49 19.23
C VAL A 125 5.15 2.74 20.03
N GLU A 126 5.00 3.06 21.31
CA GLU A 126 6.11 3.56 22.14
C GLU A 126 7.27 2.55 22.27
N ALA A 127 6.98 1.27 22.34
CA ALA A 127 7.99 0.22 22.35
C ALA A 127 8.92 0.24 21.13
N ASN A 128 8.44 0.78 19.99
CA ASN A 128 9.16 0.83 18.73
C ASN A 128 9.59 2.25 18.32
N ARG A 129 9.48 3.22 19.23
CA ARG A 129 9.77 4.64 18.94
C ARG A 129 11.16 4.91 18.37
N LYS A 130 12.13 4.11 18.73
CA LYS A 130 13.53 4.24 18.27
C LYS A 130 13.77 3.62 16.89
N HIS A 131 12.74 3.05 16.25
CA HIS A 131 12.90 2.45 14.92
C HIS A 131 13.27 3.51 13.89
N PRO A 132 14.27 3.28 13.02
CA PRO A 132 14.78 4.29 12.08
C PRO A 132 13.72 4.92 11.17
N ILE A 133 12.68 4.16 10.77
CA ILE A 133 11.55 4.65 9.97
C ILE A 133 10.78 5.77 10.69
N LEU A 134 10.80 5.80 12.01
CA LEU A 134 10.10 6.82 12.81
C LEU A 134 10.95 8.07 13.07
N ASN A 135 12.11 8.19 12.46
CA ASN A 135 12.92 9.41 12.60
C ASN A 135 12.14 10.65 12.08
N GLY A 136 11.96 11.64 12.95
CA GLY A 136 11.13 12.84 12.64
C GLY A 136 9.62 12.63 12.70
N VAL A 137 9.14 11.42 13.00
CA VAL A 137 7.71 11.14 13.16
C VAL A 137 7.28 11.33 14.62
N THR A 138 6.22 12.11 14.83
CA THR A 138 5.59 12.34 16.13
C THR A 138 4.09 12.03 16.07
N ASN A 139 3.45 11.81 17.21
CA ASN A 139 2.00 11.56 17.27
C ASN A 139 1.14 12.70 16.69
N ASN A 140 1.69 13.89 16.57
CA ASN A 140 0.95 15.08 16.11
C ASN A 140 1.15 15.38 14.63
N ASN A 141 2.14 14.80 13.96
CA ASN A 141 2.48 15.12 12.57
C ASN A 141 2.04 14.06 11.56
N VAL A 142 1.37 13.00 11.99
CA VAL A 142 0.81 11.98 11.12
C VAL A 142 -0.71 12.07 11.14
N PHE A 143 -1.27 12.62 10.09
CA PHE A 143 -2.72 12.75 9.91
C PHE A 143 -3.11 12.48 8.45
N ALA A 144 -4.23 11.83 8.26
CA ALA A 144 -4.87 11.66 6.96
C ALA A 144 -6.36 12.04 7.05
N PRO A 145 -6.88 12.91 6.15
CA PRO A 145 -8.30 13.22 6.07
C PRO A 145 -9.06 12.04 5.40
N SER A 146 -8.89 10.87 5.94
CA SER A 146 -9.43 9.62 5.46
C SER A 146 -9.45 8.61 6.60
N ASP A 147 -10.40 7.69 6.55
CA ASP A 147 -10.55 6.61 7.50
C ASP A 147 -9.35 5.65 7.56
N VAL A 148 -9.25 4.93 8.65
CA VAL A 148 -8.27 3.87 8.89
C VAL A 148 -8.77 2.56 8.28
N TYR A 149 -7.86 1.68 7.90
CA TYR A 149 -8.19 0.30 7.57
C TYR A 149 -8.07 -0.60 8.79
N GLY A 150 -9.09 -1.41 9.02
CA GLY A 150 -9.00 -2.53 9.91
C GLY A 150 -8.23 -3.67 9.23
N VAL A 151 -7.42 -4.39 9.98
CA VAL A 151 -6.69 -5.57 9.53
C VAL A 151 -7.18 -6.81 10.25
N ARG A 152 -7.16 -7.95 9.57
CA ARG A 152 -7.74 -9.20 10.11
C ARG A 152 -6.85 -9.87 11.14
N SER A 153 -5.56 -9.86 10.87
CA SER A 153 -4.57 -10.48 11.74
C SER A 153 -3.21 -9.87 11.46
N LEU A 154 -2.46 -9.66 12.51
CA LEU A 154 -1.05 -9.28 12.42
C LEU A 154 -0.21 -10.55 12.52
N ASN A 155 0.85 -10.63 11.73
CA ASN A 155 1.82 -11.68 11.86
C ASN A 155 2.70 -11.38 13.10
N SER A 156 3.11 -12.39 13.84
CA SER A 156 4.00 -12.23 14.99
C SER A 156 5.39 -11.68 14.61
N GLN A 157 5.76 -11.76 13.34
CA GLN A 157 7.01 -11.19 12.82
C GLN A 157 6.88 -9.71 12.41
N ASP A 158 5.67 -9.15 12.40
CA ASP A 158 5.45 -7.78 11.99
C ASP A 158 5.82 -6.81 13.12
N THR A 159 6.58 -5.77 12.77
CA THR A 159 6.88 -4.68 13.69
C THR A 159 5.89 -3.54 13.48
N ILE A 160 4.98 -3.34 14.43
CA ILE A 160 3.99 -2.27 14.36
C ILE A 160 4.64 -0.97 14.80
N LEU A 161 4.73 -0.01 13.89
CA LEU A 161 5.33 1.31 14.16
C LEU A 161 4.29 2.35 14.54
N LEU A 162 3.13 2.33 13.87
CA LEU A 162 2.02 3.25 14.09
C LEU A 162 0.71 2.47 14.20
N ARG A 163 -0.18 2.95 15.07
CA ARG A 163 -1.59 2.56 15.08
C ARG A 163 -2.44 3.71 14.56
N GLY A 164 -3.49 3.42 13.82
CA GLY A 164 -4.43 4.42 13.35
C GLY A 164 -5.51 4.69 14.40
N ALA A 165 -5.56 5.91 14.93
CA ALA A 165 -6.68 6.38 15.74
C ALA A 165 -7.69 7.11 14.85
N VAL A 166 -8.98 6.79 15.02
CA VAL A 166 -10.06 7.51 14.33
C VAL A 166 -10.23 8.89 14.95
N THR A 167 -10.33 9.93 14.12
CA THR A 167 -10.62 11.30 14.58
C THR A 167 -12.08 11.67 14.33
N LYS A 168 -12.63 12.57 15.16
CA LYS A 168 -14.05 12.97 15.13
C LYS A 168 -14.53 13.46 13.75
N ASN A 169 -13.63 14.08 12.99
CA ASN A 169 -13.87 14.58 11.63
C ASN A 169 -12.58 14.61 10.82
N LEU A 170 -12.61 15.24 9.64
CA LEU A 170 -11.48 15.32 8.71
C LEU A 170 -10.49 16.47 9.02
N ASP A 171 -10.65 17.16 10.14
CA ASP A 171 -9.75 18.24 10.58
C ASP A 171 -8.54 17.64 11.34
N PRO A 172 -7.29 18.03 11.00
CA PRO A 172 -6.11 17.56 11.69
C PRO A 172 -6.06 17.94 13.19
N ASN A 173 -6.81 18.95 13.61
CA ASN A 173 -6.93 19.36 15.01
C ASN A 173 -8.06 18.63 15.76
N SER A 174 -8.82 17.81 15.07
CA SER A 174 -9.94 17.06 15.66
C SER A 174 -9.42 16.04 16.71
N PRO A 175 -10.12 15.88 17.84
CA PRO A 175 -9.74 14.88 18.83
C PRO A 175 -9.90 13.46 18.29
N ASN A 176 -9.11 12.54 18.82
CA ASN A 176 -9.31 11.12 18.59
C ASN A 176 -10.63 10.70 19.24
N LEU A 177 -11.37 9.83 18.57
CA LEU A 177 -12.48 9.12 19.20
C LEU A 177 -11.90 8.05 20.15
N ALA A 178 -12.59 7.83 21.26
CA ALA A 178 -12.27 6.70 22.13
C ALA A 178 -12.57 5.42 21.34
N GLY A 179 -11.57 4.54 21.22
CA GLY A 179 -11.67 3.21 20.61
C GLY A 179 -11.83 2.17 21.68
#